data_1cfd7dad93b1ecf7c73f5b0de5e0031f
#
_entry.id   1cfd7dad93b1ecf7c73f5b0de5e0031f
#
_cell.length_a   1.000
_cell.length_b   1.000
_cell.length_c   1.000
_cell.angle_alpha   90.00
_cell.angle_beta   90.00
_cell.angle_gamma   90.00
#
_symmetry.space_group_name_H-M   'P 1'
#
loop_
_entity.id
_entity.type
_entity.pdbx_description
1 polymer ?
#
loop_
_entity_poly.entity_id
_entity_poly.type
_entity_poly.pdbx_seq_one_letter_code
_entity_poly.pdbx_strand_id
1 'polypeptide(L)'
;ASGTENVAIRGLQAEVLAGTQLKWQVLVIQPVKNAPEFRGRLELSLSGTLDGKPWMMPLPGGPQPLQFRQYRRVEGMVDLPPEAIVKNVSARVVEGTVSRAVQNVSL
;
A
#
# COMPACT_ATOMS: atom_id res chain seq x y z
N ALA A 1 -9.36 -16.04 15.74
CA ALA A 1 -8.35 -15.48 15.92
C ALA A 1 -7.28 -15.56 15.08
N SER A 2 -6.70 -15.13 14.84
CA SER A 2 -5.78 -15.31 13.93
C SER A 2 -4.58 -14.56 14.26
N GLY A 3 -3.53 -14.91 13.94
CA GLY A 3 -2.30 -14.24 14.18
C GLY A 3 -2.09 -13.05 13.32
N THR A 4 -3.17 -12.47 12.88
CA THR A 4 -3.01 -11.33 11.98
C THR A 4 -2.50 -10.11 12.67
N GLU A 5 -2.53 -10.10 13.96
CA GLU A 5 -2.10 -8.94 14.72
C GLU A 5 -0.60 -8.73 14.69
N ASN A 6 0.12 -9.65 14.10
CA ASN A 6 1.57 -9.52 14.09
C ASN A 6 2.07 -8.43 13.18
N VAL A 7 1.26 -7.94 12.27
CA VAL A 7 1.66 -6.93 11.32
C VAL A 7 0.59 -5.86 11.25
N ALA A 8 1.02 -4.61 11.23
CA ALA A 8 0.08 -3.50 11.12
C ALA A 8 0.65 -2.44 10.18
N ILE A 9 -0.25 -1.74 9.50
CA ILE A 9 0.12 -0.61 8.68
C ILE A 9 -0.13 0.63 9.54
N ARG A 10 0.93 1.38 9.84
CA ARG A 10 0.84 2.52 10.74
C ARG A 10 0.78 3.86 10.06
N GLY A 11 1.11 3.95 8.84
CA GLY A 11 1.02 5.22 8.15
C GLY A 11 0.95 4.96 6.69
N LEU A 12 -0.18 5.31 6.10
CA LEU A 12 -0.34 5.26 4.66
C LEU A 12 -0.63 6.67 4.22
N GLN A 13 0.24 7.21 3.39
CA GLN A 13 0.10 8.57 2.87
C GLN A 13 0.23 8.53 1.36
N ALA A 14 -0.57 9.35 0.70
CA ALA A 14 -0.52 9.45 -0.73
C ALA A 14 -0.88 10.87 -1.14
N GLU A 15 -0.21 11.36 -2.17
CA GLU A 15 -0.36 12.75 -2.57
C GLU A 15 -0.12 12.85 -4.07
N VAL A 16 -0.99 13.56 -4.76
CA VAL A 16 -0.80 13.83 -6.17
C VAL A 16 0.06 15.07 -6.29
N LEU A 17 1.20 14.93 -6.94
CA LEU A 17 2.11 16.05 -7.17
C LEU A 17 1.74 16.74 -8.48
N ALA A 18 2.38 17.87 -8.74
CA ALA A 18 2.14 18.62 -9.94
C ALA A 18 2.26 17.68 -11.15
N GLY A 19 1.32 17.84 -12.10
CA GLY A 19 1.28 16.96 -13.24
C GLY A 19 0.49 15.72 -12.95
N THR A 20 1.02 14.57 -13.31
CA THR A 20 0.30 13.32 -13.21
C THR A 20 1.07 12.28 -12.41
N GLN A 21 1.70 12.70 -11.33
CA GLN A 21 2.45 11.77 -10.48
C GLN A 21 1.81 11.63 -9.12
N LEU A 22 1.76 10.42 -8.61
CA LEU A 22 1.29 10.14 -7.27
C LEU A 22 2.47 9.66 -6.45
N LYS A 23 2.72 10.33 -5.32
CA LYS A 23 3.72 9.91 -4.37
C LYS A 23 3.03 9.18 -3.24
N TRP A 24 3.54 8.01 -2.86
CA TRP A 24 2.95 7.24 -1.78
C TRP A 24 4.02 6.78 -0.81
N GLN A 25 3.62 6.55 0.42
CA GLN A 25 4.51 6.10 1.48
C GLN A 25 3.71 5.28 2.48
N VAL A 26 4.29 4.17 2.92
CA VAL A 26 3.62 3.32 3.90
C VAL A 26 4.64 2.86 4.93
N LEU A 27 4.22 2.81 6.18
CA LEU A 27 5.02 2.27 7.27
C LEU A 27 4.34 1.01 7.79
N VAL A 28 5.07 -0.10 7.76
CA VAL A 28 4.58 -1.39 8.24
C VAL A 28 5.38 -1.77 9.46
N ILE A 29 4.72 -2.24 10.49
CA ILE A 29 5.39 -2.61 11.74
C ILE A 29 4.93 -3.97 12.23
N GLN A 30 5.75 -4.58 13.06
CA GLN A 30 5.34 -5.72 13.89
C GLN A 30 5.28 -5.23 15.32
N PRO A 31 4.07 -5.05 15.89
CA PRO A 31 3.96 -4.47 17.23
C PRO A 31 4.39 -5.43 18.34
N VAL A 32 4.57 -6.69 18.05
CA VAL A 32 4.94 -7.68 19.06
C VAL A 32 6.46 -7.69 19.23
N LYS A 33 6.93 -7.65 20.46
CA LYS A 33 8.35 -7.71 20.74
C LYS A 33 8.92 -9.06 20.36
N ASN A 34 10.14 -9.05 19.88
CA ASN A 34 10.85 -10.27 19.52
C ASN A 34 10.14 -11.12 18.48
N ALA A 35 9.35 -10.45 17.63
CA ALA A 35 8.69 -11.17 16.56
C ALA A 35 9.72 -11.69 15.57
N PRO A 36 9.47 -12.85 14.97
CA PRO A 36 10.36 -13.32 13.92
C PRO A 36 10.28 -12.42 12.70
N GLU A 37 11.26 -12.54 11.83
CA GLU A 37 11.28 -11.73 10.61
C GLU A 37 10.04 -12.02 9.78
N PHE A 38 9.38 -10.96 9.36
CA PHE A 38 8.23 -11.07 8.48
C PHE A 38 8.70 -11.11 7.03
N ARG A 39 8.14 -12.00 6.26
CA ARG A 39 8.40 -12.10 4.83
C ARG A 39 7.08 -12.18 4.09
N GLY A 40 6.85 -11.24 3.20
CA GLY A 40 5.60 -11.22 2.46
C GLY A 40 5.67 -10.21 1.35
N ARG A 41 4.52 -9.62 1.03
CA ARG A 41 4.42 -8.66 -0.05
C ARG A 41 3.55 -7.50 0.37
N LEU A 42 3.84 -6.35 -0.21
CA LEU A 42 3.00 -5.17 -0.07
C LEU A 42 2.33 -4.94 -1.42
N GLU A 43 1.01 -4.89 -1.40
CA GLU A 43 0.22 -4.61 -2.60
C GLU A 43 -0.47 -3.27 -2.43
N LEU A 44 -0.34 -2.42 -3.43
CA LEU A 44 -1.06 -1.16 -3.45
C LEU A 44 -1.97 -1.11 -4.66
N SER A 45 -3.11 -0.45 -4.49
CA SER A 45 -3.99 -0.19 -5.61
C SER A 45 -4.55 1.22 -5.47
N LEU A 46 -4.80 1.83 -6.61
CA LEU A 46 -5.36 3.16 -6.71
C LEU A 46 -6.75 3.05 -7.27
N SER A 47 -7.67 3.87 -6.80
CA SER A 47 -9.01 3.88 -7.36
C SER A 47 -9.53 5.31 -7.45
N GLY A 48 -10.43 5.52 -8.37
CA GLY A 48 -11.01 6.82 -8.61
C GLY A 48 -11.76 6.82 -9.92
N THR A 49 -11.51 7.84 -10.75
CA THR A 49 -12.17 7.93 -12.05
C THR A 49 -11.15 8.18 -13.14
N LEU A 50 -11.49 7.74 -14.34
CA LEU A 50 -10.74 8.02 -15.55
C LEU A 50 -11.75 8.47 -16.58
N ASP A 51 -11.62 9.72 -17.05
CA ASP A 51 -12.61 10.32 -17.96
C ASP A 51 -14.01 10.25 -17.37
N GLY A 52 -14.13 10.45 -16.06
CA GLY A 52 -15.42 10.43 -15.39
C GLY A 52 -15.99 9.06 -15.12
N LYS A 53 -15.31 7.99 -15.45
CA LYS A 53 -15.80 6.63 -15.23
C LYS A 53 -15.01 5.97 -14.11
N PRO A 54 -15.62 5.06 -13.35
CA PRO A 54 -14.90 4.34 -12.31
C PRO A 54 -13.64 3.65 -12.86
N TRP A 55 -12.58 3.71 -12.07
CA TRP A 55 -11.30 3.23 -12.53
C TRP A 55 -10.48 2.72 -11.35
N MET A 56 -9.73 1.66 -11.57
CA MET A 56 -8.85 1.09 -10.57
C MET A 56 -7.58 0.61 -11.24
N MET A 57 -6.46 0.79 -10.56
CA MET A 57 -5.17 0.39 -11.10
C MET A 57 -4.30 -0.17 -9.98
N PRO A 58 -3.71 -1.36 -10.16
CA PRO A 58 -2.71 -1.84 -9.21
C PRO A 58 -1.41 -1.06 -9.39
N LEU A 59 -0.54 -1.16 -8.41
CA LEU A 59 0.75 -0.51 -8.47
C LEU A 59 1.55 -1.08 -9.65
N PRO A 60 2.06 -0.23 -10.54
CA PRO A 60 2.89 -0.71 -11.63
C PRO A 60 4.11 -1.47 -11.10
N GLY A 61 4.46 -2.54 -11.77
CA GLY A 61 5.56 -3.37 -11.29
C GLY A 61 5.11 -4.49 -10.38
N GLY A 62 3.84 -4.49 -9.99
CA GLY A 62 3.30 -5.56 -9.16
C GLY A 62 3.60 -5.39 -7.69
N PRO A 63 3.33 -6.43 -6.90
CA PRO A 63 3.56 -6.37 -5.46
C PRO A 63 5.03 -6.16 -5.13
N GLN A 64 5.29 -5.43 -4.05
CA GLN A 64 6.63 -5.15 -3.58
C GLN A 64 7.02 -6.19 -2.53
N PRO A 65 8.19 -6.81 -2.64
CA PRO A 65 8.62 -7.73 -1.59
C PRO A 65 8.78 -6.97 -0.29
N LEU A 66 8.38 -7.60 0.80
CA LEU A 66 8.40 -6.97 2.10
C LEU A 66 9.06 -7.91 3.08
N GLN A 67 10.19 -7.47 3.67
CA GLN A 67 10.94 -8.29 4.59
C GLN A 67 11.47 -7.38 5.68
N PHE A 68 11.08 -7.64 6.92
CA PHE A 68 11.51 -6.78 8.03
C PHE A 68 11.27 -7.49 9.36
N ARG A 69 11.90 -6.97 10.40
CA ARG A 69 11.71 -7.52 11.73
C ARG A 69 10.86 -6.61 12.60
N GLN A 70 11.18 -5.35 12.70
CA GLN A 70 10.42 -4.43 13.53
C GLN A 70 9.57 -3.48 12.72
N TYR A 71 10.12 -2.88 11.70
CA TYR A 71 9.36 -1.98 10.85
C TYR A 71 10.04 -1.86 9.50
N ARG A 72 9.28 -1.38 8.54
CA ARG A 72 9.79 -1.09 7.22
C ARG A 72 8.99 0.04 6.61
N ARG A 73 9.68 1.04 6.10
CA ARG A 73 9.05 2.11 5.35
C ARG A 73 9.28 1.86 3.87
N VAL A 74 8.20 1.93 3.10
CA VAL A 74 8.27 1.75 1.66
C VAL A 74 7.62 2.96 1.03
N GLU A 75 8.24 3.48 -0.03
CA GLU A 75 7.70 4.64 -0.70
C GLU A 75 8.01 4.56 -2.18
N GLY A 76 7.26 5.30 -2.97
CA GLY A 76 7.47 5.31 -4.40
C GLY A 76 6.61 6.35 -5.09
N MET A 77 6.74 6.40 -6.40
CA MET A 77 5.99 7.31 -7.25
C MET A 77 5.38 6.53 -8.39
N VAL A 78 4.19 6.95 -8.79
CA VAL A 78 3.46 6.32 -9.87
C VAL A 78 3.05 7.38 -10.87
N ASP A 79 3.25 7.10 -12.15
CA ASP A 79 2.76 7.97 -13.20
C ASP A 79 1.30 7.60 -13.47
N LEU A 80 0.43 8.59 -13.46
CA LEU A 80 -0.99 8.40 -13.66
C LEU A 80 -1.38 8.68 -15.10
N PRO A 81 -2.42 7.97 -15.62
CA PRO A 81 -2.94 8.35 -16.93
C PRO A 81 -3.42 9.81 -16.92
N PRO A 82 -3.39 10.54 -18.04
CA PRO A 82 -3.74 11.96 -18.05
C PRO A 82 -5.18 12.09 -17.60
N GLU A 83 -6.10 11.86 -17.59
CA GLU A 83 -7.46 12.13 -17.14
C GLU A 83 -7.84 11.35 -15.89
N ALA A 84 -6.86 10.76 -15.20
CA ALA A 84 -7.17 9.97 -14.02
C ALA A 84 -7.25 10.87 -12.79
N ILE A 85 -8.25 10.63 -11.96
CA ILE A 85 -8.42 11.30 -10.67
C ILE A 85 -8.39 10.20 -9.61
N VAL A 86 -7.37 10.20 -8.78
CA VAL A 86 -7.24 9.21 -7.73
C VAL A 86 -8.00 9.70 -6.51
N LYS A 87 -8.92 8.89 -6.02
CA LYS A 87 -9.72 9.22 -4.84
C LYS A 87 -9.34 8.41 -3.63
N ASN A 88 -8.82 7.21 -3.83
CA ASN A 88 -8.43 6.32 -2.74
C ASN A 88 -7.19 5.56 -3.09
N VAL A 89 -6.38 5.29 -2.06
CA VAL A 89 -5.24 4.40 -2.18
C VAL A 89 -5.40 3.33 -1.12
N SER A 90 -5.24 2.08 -1.52
CA SER A 90 -5.37 0.94 -0.62
C SER A 90 -4.06 0.20 -0.55
N ALA A 91 -3.64 -0.14 0.65
CA ALA A 91 -2.43 -0.92 0.87
C ALA A 91 -2.79 -2.20 1.60
N ARG A 92 -2.18 -3.30 1.18
CA ARG A 92 -2.42 -4.60 1.79
C ARG A 92 -1.09 -5.30 2.00
N VAL A 93 -0.90 -5.85 3.18
CA VAL A 93 0.26 -6.67 3.48
C VAL A 93 -0.18 -8.13 3.43
N VAL A 94 0.50 -8.92 2.62
CA VAL A 94 0.12 -10.30 2.34
C VAL A 94 1.28 -11.21 2.68
N GLU A 95 0.97 -12.33 3.34
CA GLU A 95 1.94 -13.36 3.63
C GLU A 95 1.41 -14.65 2.98
N GLY A 96 2.10 -15.10 1.92
CA GLY A 96 1.59 -16.21 1.15
C GLY A 96 0.27 -15.84 0.49
N THR A 97 -0.80 -16.51 0.87
CA THR A 97 -2.13 -16.19 0.37
C THR A 97 -2.99 -15.50 1.42
N VAL A 98 -2.41 -15.13 2.55
CA VAL A 98 -3.16 -14.58 3.67
C VAL A 98 -2.94 -13.08 3.77
N SER A 99 -4.03 -12.32 3.83
CA SER A 99 -3.96 -10.88 4.02
C SER A 99 -3.75 -10.62 5.50
N ARG A 100 -2.67 -9.94 5.84
CA ARG A 100 -2.33 -9.69 7.23
C ARG A 100 -2.74 -8.30 7.70
N ALA A 101 -2.77 -7.33 6.81
CA ALA A 101 -3.15 -5.98 7.17
C ALA A 101 -3.66 -5.25 5.95
N VAL A 102 -4.63 -4.37 6.14
CA VAL A 102 -5.19 -3.57 5.05
C VAL A 102 -5.41 -2.16 5.59
N GLN A 103 -5.09 -1.18 4.79
CA GLN A 103 -5.31 0.22 5.15
C GLN A 103 -5.69 0.99 3.90
N ASN A 104 -6.66 1.90 4.04
CA ASN A 104 -7.08 2.75 2.94
C ASN A 104 -6.91 4.21 3.33
N VAL A 105 -6.65 5.05 2.35
CA VAL A 105 -6.62 6.49 2.58
C VAL A 105 -7.37 7.17 1.45
N SER A 106 -8.17 8.17 1.82
CA SER A 106 -8.89 9.00 0.85
C SER A 106 -8.07 10.22 0.53
N LEU A 107 -8.07 10.61 -0.72
CA LEU A 107 -7.35 11.80 -1.18
C LEU A 107 -8.29 12.97 -1.36
#